data_9d7b1282c7a09ce5e473d589bd39e84b
#
_entry.id   9d7b1282c7a09ce5e473d589bd39e84b
#
_cell.length_a   1.000
_cell.length_b   1.000
_cell.length_c   1.000
_cell.angle_alpha   90.00
_cell.angle_beta   90.00
_cell.angle_gamma   90.00
#
_symmetry.space_group_name_H-M   'P 1'
#
loop_
_entity.id
_entity.type
_entity.pdbx_description
1 polymer ?
#
loop_
_entity_poly.entity_id
_entity_poly.type
_entity_poly.pdbx_seq_one_letter_code
_entity_poly.pdbx_strand_id
1 'polypeptide(L)'
;MPVIDFGEELRAAIDSVDPRLNQFIGGVVNSFIRLEIIVLLRRESEQELAPEGIARELGWPVDRVIEELAHFEKSGVVQRGNGQSKGYRLSADPQVADLLNKFGFLYANRSSRLLILGHLLRQGHQSQA
;
A
#
# COMPACT_ATOMS: atom_id res chain seq x y z
N MET A 1 18.35 9.38 10.10
CA MET A 1 17.17 8.66 9.64
C MET A 1 17.46 7.16 9.68
N PRO A 2 16.60 6.38 10.29
CA PRO A 2 16.86 4.95 10.32
C PRO A 2 16.85 4.34 8.92
N VAL A 3 17.78 3.43 8.70
CA VAL A 3 17.85 2.70 7.44
C VAL A 3 16.83 1.58 7.49
N ILE A 4 15.97 1.51 6.46
CA ILE A 4 14.99 0.44 6.36
C ILE A 4 15.71 -0.80 5.84
N ASP A 5 15.71 -1.86 6.63
CA ASP A 5 16.39 -3.10 6.25
C ASP A 5 15.40 -4.04 5.57
N PHE A 6 15.42 -4.04 4.24
CA PHE A 6 14.64 -4.96 3.42
C PHE A 6 15.38 -6.26 3.15
N GLY A 7 16.68 -6.34 3.49
CA GLY A 7 17.54 -7.38 3.00
C GLY A 7 18.00 -7.08 1.58
N GLU A 8 19.08 -7.73 1.16
CA GLU A 8 19.71 -7.40 -0.11
C GLU A 8 18.86 -7.75 -1.32
N GLU A 9 18.16 -8.89 -1.28
CA GLU A 9 17.37 -9.35 -2.42
C GLU A 9 16.20 -8.42 -2.70
N LEU A 10 15.46 -8.03 -1.67
CA LEU A 10 14.32 -7.14 -1.85
C LEU A 10 14.78 -5.75 -2.27
N ARG A 11 15.86 -5.26 -1.68
CA ARG A 11 16.41 -3.95 -2.06
C ARG A 11 16.82 -3.95 -3.52
N ALA A 12 17.48 -5.01 -3.99
CA ALA A 12 17.88 -5.12 -5.39
C ALA A 12 16.64 -5.15 -6.31
N ALA A 13 15.60 -5.88 -5.92
CA ALA A 13 14.36 -5.94 -6.69
C ALA A 13 13.70 -4.56 -6.77
N ILE A 14 13.64 -3.85 -5.66
CA ILE A 14 13.07 -2.50 -5.61
C ILE A 14 13.85 -1.55 -6.52
N ASP A 15 15.18 -1.55 -6.37
CA ASP A 15 16.03 -0.62 -7.10
C ASP A 15 16.01 -0.90 -8.60
N SER A 16 15.76 -2.16 -9.01
CA SER A 16 15.68 -2.50 -10.43
C SER A 16 14.42 -1.93 -11.08
N VAL A 17 13.41 -1.60 -10.32
CA VAL A 17 12.16 -1.01 -10.82
C VAL A 17 12.18 0.50 -10.64
N ASP A 18 12.29 0.96 -9.38
CA ASP A 18 12.32 2.39 -9.06
C ASP A 18 12.74 2.55 -7.60
N PRO A 19 13.87 3.23 -7.33
CA PRO A 19 14.34 3.42 -5.95
C PRO A 19 13.35 4.13 -5.03
N ARG A 20 12.42 4.93 -5.57
CA ARG A 20 11.40 5.60 -4.76
C ARG A 20 10.52 4.61 -4.02
N LEU A 21 10.43 3.37 -4.51
CA LEU A 21 9.64 2.32 -3.84
C LEU A 21 10.21 1.94 -2.48
N ASN A 22 11.49 2.23 -2.20
CA ASN A 22 12.04 2.01 -0.86
C ASN A 22 11.26 2.78 0.20
N GLN A 23 11.00 4.06 -0.05
CA GLN A 23 10.23 4.89 0.87
C GLN A 23 8.76 4.48 0.88
N PHE A 24 8.23 4.14 -0.27
CA PHE A 24 6.84 3.75 -0.38
C PHE A 24 6.54 2.47 0.42
N ILE A 25 7.36 1.45 0.25
CA ILE A 25 7.16 0.17 0.94
C ILE A 25 7.52 0.29 2.42
N GLY A 26 8.55 1.08 2.74
CA GLY A 26 9.00 1.23 4.12
C GLY A 26 8.17 2.17 4.96
N GLY A 27 7.49 3.15 4.35
CA GLY A 27 6.79 4.19 5.09
C GLY A 27 5.30 4.29 4.82
N VAL A 28 4.83 3.79 3.68
CA VAL A 28 3.42 3.93 3.30
C VAL A 28 2.73 2.57 3.33
N VAL A 29 3.29 1.58 2.64
CA VAL A 29 2.71 0.23 2.55
C VAL A 29 3.52 -0.71 3.43
N ASN A 30 3.53 -0.42 4.73
CA ASN A 30 4.43 -1.08 5.68
C ASN A 30 3.71 -2.00 6.67
N SER A 31 2.54 -2.49 6.31
CA SER A 31 1.81 -3.49 7.08
C SER A 31 0.89 -4.27 6.15
N PHE A 32 0.43 -5.44 6.61
CA PHE A 32 -0.46 -6.26 5.80
C PHE A 32 -1.76 -5.56 5.46
N ILE A 33 -2.39 -4.88 6.43
CA ILE A 33 -3.64 -4.19 6.16
C ILE A 33 -3.45 -3.09 5.11
N ARG A 34 -2.35 -2.35 5.19
CA ARG A 34 -2.05 -1.31 4.21
C ARG A 34 -1.79 -1.89 2.83
N LEU A 35 -1.04 -2.99 2.76
CA LEU A 35 -0.79 -3.68 1.50
C LEU A 35 -2.10 -4.16 0.88
N GLU A 36 -2.96 -4.80 1.67
CA GLU A 36 -4.22 -5.32 1.16
C GLU A 36 -5.14 -4.21 0.65
N ILE A 37 -5.18 -3.07 1.35
CA ILE A 37 -6.00 -1.94 0.91
C ILE A 37 -5.49 -1.40 -0.43
N ILE A 38 -4.18 -1.21 -0.57
CA ILE A 38 -3.62 -0.70 -1.83
C ILE A 38 -3.86 -1.67 -2.99
N VAL A 39 -3.67 -2.97 -2.75
CA VAL A 39 -3.92 -3.97 -3.78
C VAL A 39 -5.39 -3.97 -4.21
N LEU A 40 -6.30 -3.87 -3.24
CA LEU A 40 -7.74 -3.82 -3.55
C LEU A 40 -8.09 -2.56 -4.35
N LEU A 41 -7.62 -1.39 -3.91
CA LEU A 41 -7.90 -0.14 -4.60
C LEU A 41 -7.33 -0.14 -6.02
N ARG A 42 -6.18 -0.77 -6.23
CA ARG A 42 -5.62 -0.90 -7.58
C ARG A 42 -6.47 -1.81 -8.45
N ARG A 43 -6.92 -2.92 -7.90
CA ARG A 43 -7.77 -3.88 -8.63
C ARG A 43 -9.09 -3.23 -9.05
N GLU A 44 -9.65 -2.41 -8.16
CA GLU A 44 -10.92 -1.73 -8.39
C GLU A 44 -10.73 -0.26 -8.73
N SER A 45 -9.72 0.04 -9.54
CA SER A 45 -9.27 1.42 -9.77
C SER A 45 -10.31 2.32 -10.44
N GLU A 46 -11.33 1.76 -11.06
CA GLU A 46 -12.36 2.55 -11.72
C GLU A 46 -13.54 2.89 -10.79
N GLN A 47 -13.48 2.43 -9.54
CA GLN A 47 -14.55 2.63 -8.57
C GLN A 47 -14.04 3.34 -7.35
N GLU A 48 -14.97 4.07 -6.71
CA GLU A 48 -14.74 4.58 -5.37
C GLU A 48 -15.26 3.56 -4.39
N LEU A 49 -14.46 3.21 -3.39
CA LEU A 49 -14.83 2.19 -2.41
C LEU A 49 -15.04 2.82 -1.05
N ALA A 50 -16.18 2.50 -0.43
CA ALA A 50 -16.49 2.96 0.92
C ALA A 50 -15.69 2.13 1.94
N PRO A 51 -15.34 2.72 3.10
CA PRO A 51 -14.62 1.98 4.13
C PRO A 51 -15.29 0.68 4.54
N GLU A 52 -16.62 0.67 4.63
CA GLU A 52 -17.38 -0.52 5.01
C GLU A 52 -17.23 -1.63 3.97
N GLY A 53 -17.21 -1.27 2.70
CA GLY A 53 -17.02 -2.23 1.61
C GLY A 53 -15.62 -2.80 1.61
N ILE A 54 -14.61 -1.96 1.85
CA ILE A 54 -13.23 -2.41 1.95
C ILE A 54 -13.08 -3.37 3.12
N ALA A 55 -13.61 -3.00 4.29
CA ALA A 55 -13.54 -3.82 5.48
C ALA A 55 -14.17 -5.19 5.26
N ARG A 56 -15.32 -5.22 4.61
CA ARG A 56 -16.03 -6.48 4.33
C ARG A 56 -15.23 -7.35 3.37
N GLU A 57 -14.71 -6.75 2.31
CA GLU A 57 -13.95 -7.49 1.31
C GLU A 57 -12.66 -8.09 1.89
N LEU A 58 -11.97 -7.34 2.74
CA LEU A 58 -10.67 -7.76 3.27
C LEU A 58 -10.76 -8.50 4.59
N GLY A 59 -11.91 -8.45 5.28
CA GLY A 59 -12.08 -9.11 6.57
C GLY A 59 -11.42 -8.37 7.73
N TRP A 60 -11.29 -7.05 7.63
CA TRP A 60 -10.76 -6.23 8.71
C TRP A 60 -11.86 -5.43 9.39
N PRO A 61 -11.69 -5.06 10.67
CA PRO A 61 -12.63 -4.16 11.33
C PRO A 61 -12.69 -2.82 10.60
N VAL A 62 -13.88 -2.25 10.46
CA VAL A 62 -14.04 -1.00 9.72
C VAL A 62 -13.26 0.15 10.35
N ASP A 63 -13.14 0.18 11.67
CA ASP A 63 -12.38 1.24 12.35
C ASP A 63 -10.91 1.23 11.93
N ARG A 64 -10.34 0.02 11.78
CA ARG A 64 -8.96 -0.11 11.32
C ARG A 64 -8.80 0.37 9.89
N VAL A 65 -9.76 0.04 9.03
CA VAL A 65 -9.73 0.48 7.64
C VAL A 65 -9.81 2.01 7.57
N ILE A 66 -10.67 2.62 8.38
CA ILE A 66 -10.80 4.08 8.42
C ILE A 66 -9.48 4.74 8.84
N GLU A 67 -8.82 4.18 9.85
CA GLU A 67 -7.51 4.71 10.30
C GLU A 67 -6.47 4.65 9.18
N GLU A 68 -6.44 3.54 8.47
CA GLU A 68 -5.44 3.36 7.42
C GLU A 68 -5.75 4.22 6.19
N LEU A 69 -7.03 4.40 5.87
CA LEU A 69 -7.41 5.32 4.79
C LEU A 69 -7.03 6.75 5.12
N ALA A 70 -7.18 7.16 6.38
CA ALA A 70 -6.75 8.49 6.81
C ALA A 70 -5.24 8.66 6.64
N HIS A 71 -4.46 7.62 6.95
CA HIS A 71 -3.02 7.63 6.73
C HIS A 71 -2.70 7.79 5.24
N PHE A 72 -3.37 7.04 4.38
CA PHE A 72 -3.14 7.11 2.94
C PHE A 72 -3.57 8.46 2.37
N GLU A 73 -4.65 9.02 2.88
CA GLU A 73 -5.10 10.34 2.44
C GLU A 73 -4.08 11.41 2.82
N LYS A 74 -3.55 11.33 4.03
CA LYS A 74 -2.52 12.26 4.50
C LYS A 74 -1.24 12.12 3.68
N SER A 75 -0.90 10.91 3.28
CA SER A 75 0.29 10.64 2.47
C SER A 75 0.09 10.99 0.99
N GLY A 76 -1.12 11.33 0.57
CA GLY A 76 -1.40 11.67 -0.81
C GLY A 76 -1.59 10.49 -1.73
N VAL A 77 -1.72 9.27 -1.19
CA VAL A 77 -1.84 8.04 -1.98
C VAL A 77 -3.27 7.77 -2.39
N VAL A 78 -4.24 8.13 -1.53
CA VAL A 78 -5.65 8.01 -1.86
C VAL A 78 -6.32 9.38 -1.79
N GLN A 79 -7.46 9.48 -2.45
CA GLN A 79 -8.28 10.67 -2.41
C GLN A 79 -9.72 10.27 -2.21
N ARG A 80 -10.49 11.18 -1.62
CA ARG A 80 -11.92 10.97 -1.48
C ARG A 80 -12.61 11.27 -2.80
N GLY A 81 -13.73 10.58 -3.03
CA GLY A 81 -14.54 10.85 -4.19
C GLY A 81 -15.17 12.23 -4.13
N ASN A 82 -15.65 12.68 -5.27
CA ASN A 82 -16.27 13.99 -5.41
C ASN A 82 -17.71 14.00 -4.90
N GLY A 83 -18.14 15.17 -4.43
CA GLY A 83 -19.54 15.41 -4.07
C GLY A 83 -19.97 14.65 -2.83
N GLN A 84 -21.09 13.94 -2.94
CA GLN A 84 -21.66 13.22 -1.80
C GLN A 84 -21.08 11.83 -1.60
N SER A 85 -20.19 11.42 -2.48
CA SER A 85 -19.56 10.11 -2.33
C SER A 85 -18.71 10.06 -1.08
N LYS A 86 -18.85 8.96 -0.32
CA LYS A 86 -18.00 8.68 0.84
C LYS A 86 -16.93 7.66 0.51
N GLY A 87 -16.73 7.39 -0.76
CA GLY A 87 -15.76 6.42 -1.22
C GLY A 87 -14.37 7.01 -1.36
N TYR A 88 -13.41 6.12 -1.48
CA TYR A 88 -12.00 6.43 -1.66
C TYR A 88 -11.50 5.77 -2.93
N ARG A 89 -10.50 6.39 -3.53
CA ARG A 89 -9.83 5.85 -4.72
C ARG A 89 -8.37 6.23 -4.66
N LEU A 90 -7.57 5.57 -5.47
CA LEU A 90 -6.15 5.93 -5.57
C LEU A 90 -6.03 7.33 -6.19
N SER A 91 -4.99 8.04 -5.79
CA SER A 91 -4.75 9.41 -6.24
C SER A 91 -4.62 9.47 -7.76
N ALA A 92 -5.19 10.52 -8.37
CA ALA A 92 -5.05 10.80 -9.78
C ALA A 92 -3.79 11.60 -10.11
N ASP A 93 -3.02 12.01 -9.10
CA ASP A 93 -1.77 12.72 -9.31
C ASP A 93 -0.84 11.86 -10.16
N PRO A 94 -0.31 12.38 -11.30
CA PRO A 94 0.50 11.55 -12.20
C PRO A 94 1.74 10.94 -11.55
N GLN A 95 2.37 11.65 -10.61
CA GLN A 95 3.55 11.13 -9.93
C GLN A 95 3.20 9.96 -9.01
N VAL A 96 2.08 10.09 -8.29
CA VAL A 96 1.60 9.02 -7.42
C VAL A 96 1.14 7.83 -8.26
N ALA A 97 0.41 8.08 -9.33
CA ALA A 97 -0.08 7.02 -10.21
C ALA A 97 1.09 6.25 -10.82
N ASP A 98 2.15 6.95 -11.23
CA ASP A 98 3.36 6.29 -11.75
C ASP A 98 4.00 5.38 -10.72
N LEU A 99 4.12 5.87 -9.48
CA LEU A 99 4.71 5.09 -8.39
C LEU A 99 3.86 3.87 -8.07
N LEU A 100 2.53 4.04 -8.03
CA LEU A 100 1.61 2.92 -7.78
C LEU A 100 1.68 1.87 -8.89
N ASN A 101 1.84 2.30 -10.13
CA ASN A 101 2.01 1.36 -11.25
C ASN A 101 3.31 0.58 -11.13
N LYS A 102 4.38 1.23 -10.72
CA LYS A 102 5.66 0.58 -10.52
C LYS A 102 5.60 -0.38 -9.32
N PHE A 103 4.92 0.00 -8.26
CA PHE A 103 4.67 -0.91 -7.15
C PHE A 103 3.90 -2.13 -7.62
N GLY A 104 2.86 -1.94 -8.42
CA GLY A 104 2.08 -3.03 -8.98
C GLY A 104 2.90 -3.97 -9.85
N PHE A 105 3.81 -3.41 -10.64
CA PHE A 105 4.73 -4.22 -11.45
C PHE A 105 5.62 -5.08 -10.55
N LEU A 106 6.19 -4.47 -9.51
CA LEU A 106 7.03 -5.18 -8.56
C LEU A 106 6.23 -6.28 -7.85
N TYR A 107 5.02 -5.97 -7.41
CA TYR A 107 4.19 -6.90 -6.65
C TYR A 107 3.62 -8.04 -7.51
N ALA A 108 3.46 -7.81 -8.81
CA ALA A 108 3.00 -8.85 -9.73
C ALA A 108 4.05 -9.95 -9.94
N ASN A 109 5.32 -9.62 -9.78
CA ASN A 109 6.39 -10.60 -9.87
C ASN A 109 6.39 -11.46 -8.61
N ARG A 110 6.29 -12.78 -8.79
CA ARG A 110 6.15 -13.69 -7.65
C ARG A 110 7.31 -13.60 -6.67
N SER A 111 8.53 -13.56 -7.17
CA SER A 111 9.72 -13.50 -6.30
C SER A 111 9.74 -12.23 -5.48
N SER A 112 9.49 -11.09 -6.11
CA SER A 112 9.43 -9.81 -5.42
C SER A 112 8.31 -9.76 -4.41
N ARG A 113 7.12 -10.28 -4.78
CA ARG A 113 5.96 -10.33 -3.88
C ARG A 113 6.29 -11.11 -2.62
N LEU A 114 6.92 -12.27 -2.75
CA LEU A 114 7.29 -13.08 -1.59
C LEU A 114 8.29 -12.36 -0.69
N LEU A 115 9.22 -11.61 -1.28
CA LEU A 115 10.17 -10.81 -0.51
C LEU A 115 9.47 -9.70 0.26
N ILE A 116 8.50 -9.03 -0.37
CA ILE A 116 7.71 -7.98 0.29
C ILE A 116 6.92 -8.58 1.46
N LEU A 117 6.22 -9.69 1.22
CA LEU A 117 5.44 -10.34 2.26
C LEU A 117 6.32 -10.80 3.42
N GLY A 118 7.50 -11.35 3.12
CA GLY A 118 8.45 -11.72 4.15
C GLY A 118 8.93 -10.54 4.97
N HIS A 119 9.18 -9.41 4.32
CA HIS A 119 9.56 -8.19 5.01
C HIS A 119 8.45 -7.73 5.97
N LEU A 120 7.20 -7.73 5.52
CA LEU A 120 6.07 -7.31 6.35
C LEU A 120 5.88 -8.24 7.55
N LEU A 121 6.11 -9.54 7.37
CA LEU A 121 6.05 -10.50 8.48
C LEU A 121 7.10 -10.15 9.54
N ARG A 122 8.32 -9.85 9.12
CA ARG A 122 9.38 -9.49 10.08
C ARG A 122 9.05 -8.20 10.81
N GLN A 123 8.48 -7.22 10.10
CA GLN A 123 8.10 -5.94 10.72
C GLN A 123 6.99 -6.14 11.76
N GLY A 124 5.97 -6.90 11.42
CA GLY A 124 4.88 -7.18 12.34
C GLY A 124 5.35 -7.90 13.58
N HIS A 125 6.28 -8.85 13.43
CA HIS A 125 6.84 -9.59 14.54
C HIS A 125 7.64 -8.68 15.48
N GLN A 126 8.42 -7.75 14.90
CA GLN A 126 9.21 -6.81 15.68
C GLN A 126 8.35 -5.81 16.44
N SER A 127 7.24 -5.40 15.87
CA SER A 127 6.36 -4.40 16.49
C SER A 127 5.56 -4.96 17.65
N GLN A 128 5.58 -6.26 17.87
CA GLN A 128 4.91 -6.91 18.99
C GLN A 128 5.84 -7.12 20.20
N ALA A 129 7.07 -6.78 20.03
CA ALA A 129 8.07 -6.98 21.10
C ALA A 129 7.90 -5.95 22.22
#